data_e40228909a9fd24bf33c46d108bfa104
#
_entry.id   e40228909a9fd24bf33c46d108bfa104
#
_cell.length_a   1.000
_cell.length_b   1.000
_cell.length_c   1.000
_cell.angle_alpha   90.00
_cell.angle_beta   90.00
_cell.angle_gamma   90.00
#
_symmetry.space_group_name_H-M   'P 1'
#
loop_
_entity.id
_entity.type
_entity.pdbx_description
1 polymer ?
#
loop_
_entity_poly.entity_id
_entity_poly.type
_entity_poly.pdbx_seq_one_letter_code
_entity_poly.pdbx_strand_id
1 'polypeptide(L)'
;LSREMSPLLSKYSDDINLNPKLFARVKAVYDKKDELGLDKEQMKLLEETYKDFVRGGANLSAEDQAKLRELNSKISMLQLTFGQNMLKETNAFKLVIDKQEDLSGLPETLIANAAQAAKDAGMEGKWVFTLQNPSVMPFLQYSDKRELREKMFNAYINRGNNNNENDNKEVVRDLVAARLAKAKLMG
;
A
#
# COMPACT_ATOMS: atom_id res chain seq x y z
N LEU A 1 -15.27 -5.60 -5.47
CA LEU A 1 -15.15 -4.22 -5.95
C LEU A 1 -13.68 -3.82 -6.17
N SER A 2 -12.78 -3.82 -5.14
CA SER A 2 -11.37 -3.38 -5.32
C SER A 2 -10.63 -4.21 -6.37
N ARG A 3 -10.81 -5.53 -6.41
CA ARG A 3 -10.20 -6.43 -7.42
C ARG A 3 -10.69 -6.19 -8.84
N GLU A 4 -11.90 -5.71 -9.00
CA GLU A 4 -12.49 -5.37 -10.30
C GLU A 4 -12.06 -3.97 -10.75
N MET A 5 -12.04 -3.02 -9.81
CA MET A 5 -11.73 -1.62 -10.12
C MET A 5 -10.24 -1.36 -10.35
N SER A 6 -9.34 -2.05 -9.63
CA SER A 6 -7.89 -1.78 -9.72
C SER A 6 -7.32 -1.93 -11.14
N PRO A 7 -7.62 -3.00 -11.90
CA PRO A 7 -7.19 -3.13 -13.30
C PRO A 7 -7.81 -2.06 -14.22
N LEU A 8 -9.07 -1.69 -13.98
CA LEU A 8 -9.77 -0.67 -14.78
C LEU A 8 -9.14 0.71 -14.57
N LEU A 9 -8.80 1.07 -13.33
CA LEU A 9 -8.13 2.32 -13.02
C LEU A 9 -6.70 2.35 -13.57
N SER A 10 -5.97 1.23 -13.49
CA SER A 10 -4.65 1.10 -14.11
C SER A 10 -4.73 1.31 -15.64
N LYS A 11 -5.69 0.63 -16.29
CA LYS A 11 -5.92 0.80 -17.73
C LYS A 11 -6.29 2.24 -18.09
N TYR A 12 -7.17 2.88 -17.34
CA TYR A 12 -7.57 4.27 -17.55
C TYR A 12 -6.37 5.23 -17.44
N SER A 13 -5.53 5.04 -16.43
CA SER A 13 -4.29 5.81 -16.29
C SER A 13 -3.36 5.63 -17.50
N ASP A 14 -3.19 4.38 -17.95
CA ASP A 14 -2.38 4.08 -19.13
C ASP A 14 -2.98 4.68 -20.40
N ASP A 15 -4.31 4.69 -20.55
CA ASP A 15 -5.00 5.27 -21.71
C ASP A 15 -4.79 6.81 -21.82
N ILE A 16 -4.55 7.48 -20.69
CA ILE A 16 -4.16 8.90 -20.66
C ILE A 16 -2.66 9.06 -20.92
N ASN A 17 -1.81 8.38 -20.12
CA ASN A 17 -0.37 8.59 -20.15
C ASN A 17 0.30 8.11 -21.46
N LEU A 18 -0.27 7.11 -22.09
CA LEU A 18 0.21 6.54 -23.35
C LEU A 18 -0.58 7.05 -24.57
N ASN A 19 -1.37 8.12 -24.42
CA ASN A 19 -2.12 8.69 -25.54
C ASN A 19 -1.20 9.48 -26.47
N PRO A 20 -0.95 9.02 -27.70
CA PRO A 20 0.02 9.65 -28.59
C PRO A 20 -0.44 11.03 -29.05
N LYS A 21 -1.75 11.26 -29.18
CA LYS A 21 -2.29 12.58 -29.60
C LYS A 21 -2.15 13.60 -28.47
N LEU A 22 -2.38 13.19 -27.22
CA LEU A 22 -2.23 14.06 -26.06
C LEU A 22 -0.75 14.39 -25.85
N PHE A 23 0.13 13.38 -25.89
CA PHE A 23 1.56 13.59 -25.75
C PHE A 23 2.13 14.50 -26.86
N ALA A 24 1.73 14.31 -28.10
CA ALA A 24 2.16 15.17 -29.20
C ALA A 24 1.83 16.65 -28.97
N ARG A 25 0.67 16.95 -28.37
CA ARG A 25 0.28 18.32 -28.00
C ARG A 25 1.15 18.89 -26.89
N VAL A 26 1.39 18.11 -25.83
CA VAL A 26 2.27 18.52 -24.71
C VAL A 26 3.68 18.76 -25.23
N LYS A 27 4.19 17.84 -26.07
CA LYS A 27 5.51 17.95 -26.66
C LYS A 27 5.65 19.20 -27.58
N ALA A 28 4.65 19.51 -28.38
CA ALA A 28 4.66 20.67 -29.26
C ALA A 28 4.73 21.99 -28.46
N VAL A 29 4.13 22.07 -27.29
CA VAL A 29 4.26 23.23 -26.40
C VAL A 29 5.63 23.21 -25.71
N TYR A 30 6.09 22.05 -25.22
CA TYR A 30 7.38 21.90 -24.57
C TYR A 30 8.56 22.29 -25.49
N ASP A 31 8.52 21.87 -26.75
CA ASP A 31 9.57 22.16 -27.75
C ASP A 31 9.72 23.68 -28.02
N LYS A 32 8.68 24.48 -27.73
CA LYS A 32 8.67 25.95 -27.92
C LYS A 32 8.75 26.73 -26.60
N LYS A 33 9.04 26.07 -25.47
CA LYS A 33 8.92 26.63 -24.12
C LYS A 33 9.67 27.96 -23.94
N ASP A 34 10.84 28.09 -24.59
CA ASP A 34 11.69 29.28 -24.47
C ASP A 34 11.16 30.49 -25.30
N GLU A 35 10.22 30.24 -26.24
CA GLU A 35 9.63 31.26 -27.11
C GLU A 35 8.28 31.78 -26.56
N LEU A 36 7.67 31.06 -25.58
CA LEU A 36 6.31 31.32 -25.13
C LEU A 36 6.22 32.41 -24.03
N GLY A 37 7.35 32.94 -23.54
CA GLY A 37 7.35 33.93 -22.48
C GLY A 37 6.69 33.48 -21.17
N LEU A 38 6.80 32.17 -20.85
CA LEU A 38 6.21 31.58 -19.67
C LEU A 38 6.85 32.13 -18.40
N ASP A 39 6.03 32.37 -17.37
CA ASP A 39 6.54 32.63 -16.04
C ASP A 39 7.15 31.36 -15.40
N LYS A 40 7.77 31.49 -14.22
CA LYS A 40 8.46 30.39 -13.55
C LYS A 40 7.54 29.22 -13.20
N GLU A 41 6.31 29.49 -12.81
CA GLU A 41 5.31 28.49 -12.42
C GLU A 41 4.78 27.74 -13.62
N GLN A 42 4.46 28.47 -14.70
CA GLN A 42 4.04 27.91 -15.98
C GLN A 42 5.13 27.06 -16.61
N MET A 43 6.39 27.53 -16.60
CA MET A 43 7.54 26.77 -17.09
C MET A 43 7.69 25.46 -16.29
N LYS A 44 7.64 25.55 -14.96
CA LYS A 44 7.74 24.36 -14.10
C LYS A 44 6.61 23.37 -14.37
N LEU A 45 5.38 23.83 -14.48
CA LEU A 45 4.22 22.98 -14.80
C LEU A 45 4.42 22.25 -16.13
N LEU A 46 4.86 22.97 -17.16
CA LEU A 46 5.11 22.38 -18.48
C LEU A 46 6.21 21.33 -18.45
N GLU A 47 7.34 21.62 -17.77
CA GLU A 47 8.46 20.70 -17.66
C GLU A 47 8.09 19.43 -16.88
N GLU A 48 7.38 19.54 -15.76
CA GLU A 48 6.95 18.37 -15.00
C GLU A 48 5.90 17.57 -15.77
N THR A 49 4.93 18.23 -16.43
CA THR A 49 3.95 17.55 -17.27
C THR A 49 4.62 16.74 -18.39
N TYR A 50 5.58 17.34 -19.10
CA TYR A 50 6.33 16.64 -20.14
C TYR A 50 7.12 15.44 -19.58
N LYS A 51 7.84 15.63 -18.47
CA LYS A 51 8.58 14.56 -17.77
C LYS A 51 7.66 13.42 -17.36
N ASP A 52 6.47 13.74 -16.84
CA ASP A 52 5.52 12.72 -16.40
C ASP A 52 5.04 11.85 -17.55
N PHE A 53 4.76 12.44 -18.72
CA PHE A 53 4.45 11.69 -19.94
C PHE A 53 5.62 10.79 -20.37
N VAL A 54 6.84 11.33 -20.41
CA VAL A 54 8.04 10.57 -20.80
C VAL A 54 8.28 9.41 -19.82
N ARG A 55 8.26 9.70 -18.52
CA ARG A 55 8.39 8.68 -17.46
C ARG A 55 7.20 7.72 -17.41
N GLY A 56 6.05 8.12 -17.90
CA GLY A 56 4.88 7.28 -18.07
C GLY A 56 4.96 6.35 -19.28
N GLY A 57 6.00 6.51 -20.15
CA GLY A 57 6.22 5.64 -21.31
C GLY A 57 5.71 6.20 -22.65
N ALA A 58 5.36 7.49 -22.72
CA ALA A 58 4.82 8.10 -23.94
C ALA A 58 5.78 8.03 -25.14
N ASN A 59 7.10 7.95 -24.89
CA ASN A 59 8.14 7.83 -25.92
C ASN A 59 8.44 6.38 -26.36
N LEU A 60 7.84 5.40 -25.71
CA LEU A 60 8.05 3.99 -26.04
C LEU A 60 7.41 3.63 -27.38
N SER A 61 7.95 2.59 -28.02
CA SER A 61 7.31 1.96 -29.20
C SER A 61 5.93 1.39 -28.81
N ALA A 62 5.06 1.21 -29.81
CA ALA A 62 3.74 0.61 -29.55
C ALA A 62 3.83 -0.78 -28.91
N GLU A 63 4.85 -1.57 -29.28
CA GLU A 63 5.12 -2.89 -28.69
C GLU A 63 5.51 -2.77 -27.21
N ASP A 64 6.41 -1.82 -26.89
CA ASP A 64 6.86 -1.64 -25.52
C ASP A 64 5.80 -0.98 -24.64
N GLN A 65 4.94 -0.13 -25.21
CA GLN A 65 3.74 0.37 -24.51
C GLN A 65 2.77 -0.75 -24.16
N ALA A 66 2.60 -1.76 -25.02
CA ALA A 66 1.78 -2.93 -24.70
C ALA A 66 2.38 -3.72 -23.52
N LYS A 67 3.69 -3.98 -23.53
CA LYS A 67 4.41 -4.61 -22.39
C LYS A 67 4.28 -3.78 -21.11
N LEU A 68 4.39 -2.45 -21.22
CA LEU A 68 4.22 -1.56 -20.06
C LEU A 68 2.83 -1.66 -19.44
N ARG A 69 1.77 -1.71 -20.27
CA ARG A 69 0.39 -1.90 -19.80
C ARG A 69 0.22 -3.22 -19.03
N GLU A 70 0.78 -4.31 -19.54
CA GLU A 70 0.76 -5.61 -18.84
C GLU A 70 1.48 -5.54 -17.49
N LEU A 71 2.66 -4.92 -17.45
CA LEU A 71 3.42 -4.73 -16.21
C LEU A 71 2.68 -3.85 -15.21
N ASN A 72 2.06 -2.75 -15.64
CA ASN A 72 1.27 -1.87 -14.78
C ASN A 72 0.06 -2.61 -14.19
N SER A 73 -0.65 -3.38 -14.98
CA SER A 73 -1.76 -4.21 -14.53
C SER A 73 -1.30 -5.24 -13.50
N LYS A 74 -0.19 -5.97 -13.79
CA LYS A 74 0.40 -6.94 -12.85
C LYS A 74 0.82 -6.30 -11.54
N ILE A 75 1.52 -5.17 -11.59
CA ILE A 75 1.96 -4.42 -10.40
C ILE A 75 0.76 -3.99 -9.56
N SER A 76 -0.28 -3.44 -10.20
CA SER A 76 -1.51 -3.02 -9.53
C SER A 76 -2.18 -4.16 -8.77
N MET A 77 -2.29 -5.34 -9.37
CA MET A 77 -2.89 -6.52 -8.73
C MET A 77 -2.03 -7.08 -7.59
N LEU A 78 -0.69 -7.09 -7.75
CA LEU A 78 0.22 -7.52 -6.68
C LEU A 78 0.18 -6.59 -5.48
N GLN A 79 0.12 -5.27 -5.70
CA GLN A 79 -0.03 -4.28 -4.63
C GLN A 79 -1.36 -4.46 -3.88
N LEU A 80 -2.45 -4.68 -4.62
CA LEU A 80 -3.76 -4.96 -4.02
C LEU A 80 -3.73 -6.23 -3.18
N THR A 81 -3.15 -7.32 -3.71
CA THR A 81 -3.02 -8.60 -2.99
C THR A 81 -2.20 -8.43 -1.72
N PHE A 82 -1.06 -7.74 -1.79
CA PHE A 82 -0.23 -7.43 -0.62
C PHE A 82 -1.05 -6.73 0.47
N GLY A 83 -1.75 -5.65 0.12
CA GLY A 83 -2.57 -4.90 1.06
C GLY A 83 -3.71 -5.72 1.68
N GLN A 84 -4.38 -6.55 0.87
CA GLN A 84 -5.45 -7.44 1.34
C GLN A 84 -4.93 -8.50 2.31
N ASN A 85 -3.78 -9.10 2.04
CA ASN A 85 -3.17 -10.08 2.92
C ASN A 85 -2.77 -9.46 4.27
N MET A 86 -2.14 -8.27 4.23
CA MET A 86 -1.82 -7.49 5.43
C MET A 86 -3.07 -7.18 6.26
N LEU A 87 -4.16 -6.77 5.61
CA LEU A 87 -5.42 -6.45 6.29
C LEU A 87 -6.05 -7.69 6.94
N LYS A 88 -6.05 -8.82 6.24
CA LYS A 88 -6.59 -10.09 6.77
C LYS A 88 -5.81 -10.53 8.01
N GLU A 89 -4.48 -10.52 7.99
CA GLU A 89 -3.63 -10.86 9.13
C GLU A 89 -3.86 -9.90 10.31
N THR A 90 -3.98 -8.59 10.02
CA THR A 90 -4.29 -7.58 11.05
C THR A 90 -5.62 -7.87 11.74
N ASN A 91 -6.64 -8.27 10.97
CA ASN A 91 -7.98 -8.52 11.51
C ASN A 91 -8.13 -9.90 12.16
N ALA A 92 -7.32 -10.88 11.76
CA ALA A 92 -7.40 -12.24 12.29
C ALA A 92 -6.78 -12.38 13.69
N PHE A 93 -5.76 -11.57 13.99
CA PHE A 93 -5.04 -11.69 15.26
C PHE A 93 -5.84 -11.12 16.43
N LYS A 94 -5.85 -11.87 17.53
CA LYS A 94 -6.40 -11.45 18.82
C LYS A 94 -5.48 -11.91 19.94
N LEU A 95 -5.00 -10.97 20.73
CA LEU A 95 -4.39 -11.27 22.03
C LEU A 95 -5.49 -11.21 23.09
N VAL A 96 -5.89 -12.36 23.60
CA VAL A 96 -6.91 -12.46 24.66
C VAL A 96 -6.22 -12.52 26.02
N ILE A 97 -6.59 -11.61 26.90
CA ILE A 97 -6.16 -11.57 28.30
C ILE A 97 -7.36 -11.92 29.18
N ASP A 98 -7.19 -12.82 30.11
CA ASP A 98 -8.22 -13.30 31.05
C ASP A 98 -7.91 -12.98 32.52
N LYS A 99 -6.69 -12.48 32.80
CA LYS A 99 -6.26 -12.10 34.15
C LYS A 99 -6.05 -10.59 34.25
N GLN A 100 -6.66 -9.99 35.26
CA GLN A 100 -6.55 -8.53 35.48
C GLN A 100 -5.09 -8.09 35.76
N GLU A 101 -4.29 -8.94 36.41
CA GLU A 101 -2.87 -8.69 36.69
C GLU A 101 -2.00 -8.52 35.43
N ASP A 102 -2.46 -9.04 34.29
CA ASP A 102 -1.78 -8.94 32.99
C ASP A 102 -2.06 -7.62 32.25
N LEU A 103 -2.94 -6.79 32.81
CA LEU A 103 -3.24 -5.45 32.30
C LEU A 103 -2.33 -4.35 32.88
N SER A 104 -1.39 -4.73 33.76
CA SER A 104 -0.49 -3.80 34.42
C SER A 104 0.22 -2.86 33.43
N GLY A 105 0.24 -1.57 33.76
CA GLY A 105 0.83 -0.51 32.95
C GLY A 105 -0.07 0.05 31.85
N LEU A 106 -1.15 -0.65 31.47
CA LEU A 106 -2.02 -0.21 30.40
C LEU A 106 -2.93 0.95 30.83
N PRO A 107 -3.15 1.96 29.98
CA PRO A 107 -4.10 3.04 30.23
C PRO A 107 -5.55 2.53 30.37
N GLU A 108 -6.33 3.13 31.25
CA GLU A 108 -7.74 2.75 31.51
C GLU A 108 -8.60 2.76 30.24
N THR A 109 -8.41 3.76 29.37
CA THR A 109 -9.13 3.85 28.10
C THR A 109 -8.81 2.69 27.14
N LEU A 110 -7.57 2.22 27.15
CA LEU A 110 -7.17 1.07 26.35
C LEU A 110 -7.78 -0.22 26.90
N ILE A 111 -7.80 -0.38 28.24
CA ILE A 111 -8.43 -1.52 28.92
C ILE A 111 -9.93 -1.56 28.63
N ALA A 112 -10.62 -0.40 28.74
CA ALA A 112 -12.05 -0.30 28.44
C ALA A 112 -12.37 -0.68 26.98
N ASN A 113 -11.57 -0.21 26.02
CA ASN A 113 -11.71 -0.58 24.61
C ASN A 113 -11.48 -2.07 24.36
N ALA A 114 -10.49 -2.66 25.05
CA ALA A 114 -10.22 -4.09 24.95
C ALA A 114 -11.34 -4.95 25.58
N ALA A 115 -11.96 -4.49 26.67
CA ALA A 115 -13.12 -5.13 27.25
C ALA A 115 -14.32 -5.09 26.31
N GLN A 116 -14.58 -3.95 25.65
CA GLN A 116 -15.64 -3.84 24.64
C GLN A 116 -15.37 -4.75 23.44
N ALA A 117 -14.13 -4.79 22.94
CA ALA A 117 -13.75 -5.69 21.86
C ALA A 117 -13.91 -7.18 22.23
N ALA A 118 -13.66 -7.52 23.48
CA ALA A 118 -13.92 -8.85 24.00
C ALA A 118 -15.42 -9.19 24.02
N LYS A 119 -16.26 -8.26 24.47
CA LYS A 119 -17.72 -8.41 24.47
C LYS A 119 -18.26 -8.59 23.04
N ASP A 120 -17.80 -7.76 22.09
CA ASP A 120 -18.18 -7.85 20.68
C ASP A 120 -17.74 -9.17 20.02
N ALA A 121 -16.68 -9.77 20.56
CA ALA A 121 -16.19 -11.10 20.15
C ALA A 121 -16.83 -12.29 20.91
N GLY A 122 -17.83 -12.04 21.78
CA GLY A 122 -18.46 -13.08 22.58
C GLY A 122 -17.58 -13.63 23.73
N MET A 123 -16.59 -12.85 24.20
CA MET A 123 -15.64 -13.21 25.25
C MET A 123 -15.80 -12.30 26.46
N GLU A 124 -17.02 -12.14 26.95
CA GLU A 124 -17.33 -11.27 28.09
C GLU A 124 -16.51 -11.67 29.32
N GLY A 125 -16.01 -10.68 30.08
CA GLY A 125 -15.12 -10.88 31.23
C GLY A 125 -13.63 -11.01 30.87
N LYS A 126 -13.28 -10.88 29.59
CA LYS A 126 -11.88 -10.85 29.10
C LYS A 126 -11.56 -9.53 28.44
N TRP A 127 -10.31 -9.40 27.97
CA TRP A 127 -9.84 -8.24 27.21
C TRP A 127 -9.20 -8.73 25.90
N VAL A 128 -9.61 -8.13 24.78
CA VAL A 128 -9.10 -8.47 23.45
C VAL A 128 -8.31 -7.30 22.89
N PHE A 129 -7.02 -7.51 22.65
CA PHE A 129 -6.15 -6.57 21.96
C PHE A 129 -5.89 -7.08 20.53
N THR A 130 -5.86 -6.15 19.57
CA THR A 130 -5.72 -6.44 18.14
C THR A 130 -4.47 -5.79 17.57
N LEU A 131 -4.13 -6.11 16.31
CA LEU A 131 -3.03 -5.44 15.59
C LEU A 131 -3.43 -4.11 14.93
N GLN A 132 -4.63 -3.60 15.18
CA GLN A 132 -5.00 -2.25 14.78
C GLN A 132 -4.19 -1.22 15.56
N ASN A 133 -3.72 -0.15 14.89
CA ASN A 133 -2.82 0.84 15.50
C ASN A 133 -3.30 1.41 16.84
N PRO A 134 -4.58 1.74 17.04
CA PRO A 134 -5.07 2.22 18.35
C PRO A 134 -4.97 1.19 19.47
N SER A 135 -4.82 -0.09 19.17
CA SER A 135 -4.66 -1.18 20.15
C SER A 135 -3.19 -1.57 20.31
N VAL A 136 -2.49 -1.90 19.22
CA VAL A 136 -1.12 -2.45 19.30
C VAL A 136 -0.11 -1.41 19.79
N MET A 137 -0.16 -0.17 19.30
CA MET A 137 0.87 0.82 19.64
C MET A 137 0.87 1.19 21.11
N PRO A 138 -0.25 1.57 21.74
CA PRO A 138 -0.25 1.84 23.17
C PRO A 138 -0.03 0.59 24.01
N PHE A 139 -0.43 -0.61 23.56
CA PHE A 139 -0.11 -1.85 24.25
C PHE A 139 1.41 -2.06 24.35
N LEU A 140 2.13 -1.90 23.23
CA LEU A 140 3.60 -2.03 23.19
C LEU A 140 4.30 -0.96 24.03
N GLN A 141 3.72 0.24 24.10
CA GLN A 141 4.30 1.37 24.81
C GLN A 141 4.14 1.27 26.34
N TYR A 142 2.99 0.80 26.82
CA TYR A 142 2.59 0.96 28.20
C TYR A 142 2.53 -0.35 29.01
N SER A 143 2.28 -1.51 28.38
CA SER A 143 2.16 -2.77 29.13
C SER A 143 3.45 -3.07 29.89
N ASP A 144 3.35 -3.41 31.18
CA ASP A 144 4.48 -3.88 31.99
C ASP A 144 4.88 -5.33 31.66
N LYS A 145 3.97 -6.10 31.05
CA LYS A 145 4.18 -7.53 30.76
C LYS A 145 5.01 -7.70 29.48
N ARG A 146 6.32 -7.89 29.65
CA ARG A 146 7.29 -8.04 28.55
C ARG A 146 6.91 -9.17 27.59
N GLU A 147 6.49 -10.32 28.12
CA GLU A 147 6.12 -11.48 27.29
C GLU A 147 4.90 -11.21 26.40
N LEU A 148 3.92 -10.46 26.90
CA LEU A 148 2.76 -10.05 26.11
C LEU A 148 3.11 -9.01 25.07
N ARG A 149 4.03 -8.07 25.39
CA ARG A 149 4.57 -7.12 24.39
C ARG A 149 5.33 -7.86 23.29
N GLU A 150 6.17 -8.84 23.64
CA GLU A 150 6.90 -9.66 22.66
C GLU A 150 5.95 -10.41 21.73
N LYS A 151 4.90 -11.03 22.28
CA LYS A 151 3.87 -11.72 21.51
C LYS A 151 3.14 -10.78 20.55
N MET A 152 2.75 -9.61 21.03
CA MET A 152 2.09 -8.57 20.24
C MET A 152 3.02 -8.02 19.15
N PHE A 153 4.29 -7.74 19.49
CA PHE A 153 5.30 -7.24 18.56
C PHE A 153 5.58 -8.24 17.45
N ASN A 154 5.82 -9.52 17.81
CA ASN A 154 6.08 -10.56 16.82
C ASN A 154 4.89 -10.76 15.88
N ALA A 155 3.67 -10.73 16.39
CA ALA A 155 2.48 -10.80 15.56
C ALA A 155 2.37 -9.58 14.61
N TYR A 156 2.72 -8.40 15.09
CA TYR A 156 2.65 -7.17 14.29
C TYR A 156 3.68 -7.14 13.14
N ILE A 157 4.95 -7.48 13.43
CA ILE A 157 6.02 -7.43 12.43
C ILE A 157 5.97 -8.58 11.43
N ASN A 158 5.37 -9.72 11.78
CA ASN A 158 5.27 -10.90 10.92
C ASN A 158 3.97 -10.96 10.10
N ARG A 159 3.17 -9.92 10.09
CA ARG A 159 1.98 -9.88 9.22
C ARG A 159 2.38 -10.09 7.75
N GLY A 160 1.73 -11.03 7.09
CA GLY A 160 2.06 -11.44 5.73
C GLY A 160 3.37 -12.23 5.59
N ASN A 161 3.90 -12.79 6.70
CA ASN A 161 5.12 -13.59 6.73
C ASN A 161 4.94 -14.87 7.60
N ASN A 162 3.74 -15.44 7.61
CA ASN A 162 3.39 -16.55 8.49
C ASN A 162 3.29 -17.91 7.78
N ASN A 163 3.71 -18.03 6.53
CA ASN A 163 3.62 -19.24 5.69
C ASN A 163 2.19 -19.81 5.61
N ASN A 164 1.20 -18.92 5.56
CA ASN A 164 -0.22 -19.23 5.41
C ASN A 164 -0.77 -18.64 4.09
N GLU A 165 -2.09 -18.71 3.89
CA GLU A 165 -2.77 -18.19 2.70
C GLU A 165 -2.66 -16.66 2.52
N ASN A 166 -2.21 -15.94 3.55
CA ASN A 166 -1.99 -14.48 3.51
C ASN A 166 -0.49 -14.12 3.43
N ASP A 167 0.38 -15.10 3.15
CA ASP A 167 1.81 -14.85 3.04
C ASP A 167 2.14 -13.97 1.84
N ASN A 168 2.97 -12.95 2.04
CA ASN A 168 3.33 -11.98 1.03
C ASN A 168 4.73 -12.19 0.42
N LYS A 169 5.49 -13.21 0.81
CA LYS A 169 6.86 -13.41 0.32
C LYS A 169 6.91 -13.54 -1.21
N GLU A 170 6.03 -14.38 -1.78
CA GLU A 170 5.93 -14.55 -3.22
C GLU A 170 5.40 -13.27 -3.90
N VAL A 171 4.41 -12.63 -3.30
CA VAL A 171 3.84 -11.36 -3.81
C VAL A 171 4.92 -10.28 -3.88
N VAL A 172 5.77 -10.17 -2.84
CA VAL A 172 6.88 -9.19 -2.81
C VAL A 172 7.92 -9.54 -3.88
N ARG A 173 8.31 -10.81 -4.02
CA ARG A 173 9.25 -11.24 -5.05
C ARG A 173 8.76 -10.88 -6.44
N ASP A 174 7.52 -11.20 -6.74
CA ASP A 174 6.90 -10.93 -8.04
C ASP A 174 6.72 -9.44 -8.30
N LEU A 175 6.38 -8.66 -7.26
CA LEU A 175 6.27 -7.21 -7.35
C LEU A 175 7.62 -6.55 -7.65
N VAL A 176 8.69 -6.98 -6.97
CA VAL A 176 10.06 -6.49 -7.22
C VAL A 176 10.50 -6.85 -8.63
N ALA A 177 10.27 -8.09 -9.07
CA ALA A 177 10.59 -8.52 -10.43
C ALA A 177 9.83 -7.72 -11.50
N ALA A 178 8.54 -7.49 -11.31
CA ALA A 178 7.72 -6.68 -12.23
C ALA A 178 8.19 -5.22 -12.28
N ARG A 179 8.53 -4.62 -11.14
CA ARG A 179 9.08 -3.26 -11.08
C ARG A 179 10.45 -3.16 -11.77
N LEU A 180 11.32 -4.17 -11.59
CA LEU A 180 12.60 -4.23 -12.29
C LEU A 180 12.40 -4.35 -13.81
N ALA A 181 11.48 -5.22 -14.24
CA ALA A 181 11.15 -5.34 -15.67
C ALA A 181 10.62 -4.03 -16.24
N LYS A 182 9.74 -3.33 -15.51
CA LYS A 182 9.27 -2.00 -15.88
C LYS A 182 10.41 -0.99 -15.98
N ALA A 183 11.30 -0.94 -15.00
CA ALA A 183 12.45 -0.03 -15.02
C ALA A 183 13.36 -0.28 -16.23
N LYS A 184 13.66 -1.55 -16.54
CA LYS A 184 14.45 -1.91 -17.73
C LYS A 184 13.78 -1.57 -19.05
N LEU A 185 12.45 -1.64 -19.11
CA LEU A 185 11.67 -1.27 -20.29
C LEU A 185 11.70 0.24 -20.54
N MET A 186 11.78 1.02 -19.46
CA MET A 186 11.76 2.49 -19.51
C MET A 186 13.12 3.12 -19.78
N GLY A 187 14.23 2.39 -19.64
CA GLY A 187 15.61 2.83 -19.83
C GLY A 187 16.32 3.27 -18.55
#